data_1e3845edea5b2549d2214765a8f59ecf
#
_entry.id   1e3845edea5b2549d2214765a8f59ecf
#
_cell.length_a   1.000
_cell.length_b   1.000
_cell.length_c   1.000
_cell.angle_alpha   90.00
_cell.angle_beta   90.00
_cell.angle_gamma   90.00
#
_symmetry.space_group_name_H-M   'P 1'
#
loop_
_entity.id
_entity.type
_entity.pdbx_description
1 polymer ?
#
loop_
_entity_poly.entity_id
_entity_poly.type
_entity_poly.pdbx_seq_one_letter_code
_entity_poly.pdbx_strand_id
1 'polypeptide(L)'
;MCIRDSVSYPAFVRSLSPFIARQAALLLEAASLLRGSSYTWFEDVPPEQPTHSALASTYAHTTAPLRRLVDRYVGEACIALSDGREVPEWVRAELPTLPEVMAKSGARAGQYEAGIVSIIEAALLEPRVGDVFDAIVVELHERRGGATVAIREPSVVARCRGDDLPLGGRIKARLDEVDVMRRLVRFEQA
;
A
#
# COMPACT_ATOMS: atom_id res chain seq x y z
N MET A 1 26.20 3.64 0.58
CA MET A 1 26.28 4.78 1.53
C MET A 1 25.35 4.45 2.68
N CYS A 2 25.91 3.97 3.81
CA CYS A 2 25.11 3.65 4.99
C CYS A 2 24.60 4.94 5.62
N ILE A 3 23.30 5.13 5.64
CA ILE A 3 22.66 6.13 6.49
C ILE A 3 22.74 5.57 7.90
N ARG A 4 23.76 5.98 8.66
CA ARG A 4 23.89 5.64 10.08
C ARG A 4 22.94 6.49 10.91
N ASP A 5 21.91 5.86 11.46
CA ASP A 5 21.53 5.81 12.87
C ASP A 5 21.17 7.10 13.64
N SER A 6 20.90 8.26 13.00
CA SER A 6 20.53 9.45 13.77
C SER A 6 19.10 9.92 13.61
N VAL A 7 18.34 9.41 12.63
CA VAL A 7 16.96 9.84 12.37
C VAL A 7 16.06 8.62 12.26
N SER A 8 15.04 8.52 13.11
CA SER A 8 14.05 7.45 13.01
C SER A 8 13.23 7.58 11.72
N TYR A 9 12.76 6.45 11.15
CA TYR A 9 11.94 6.45 9.94
C TYR A 9 10.73 7.41 10.01
N PRO A 10 9.95 7.46 11.10
CA PRO A 10 8.86 8.43 11.22
C PRO A 10 9.32 9.88 11.22
N ALA A 11 10.48 10.17 11.79
CA ALA A 11 11.04 11.53 11.77
C ALA A 11 11.53 11.90 10.36
N PHE A 12 12.17 10.96 9.67
CA PHE A 12 12.56 11.13 8.26
C PHE A 12 11.35 11.44 7.37
N VAL A 13 10.30 10.60 7.41
CA VAL A 13 9.09 10.80 6.59
C VAL A 13 8.43 12.15 6.88
N ARG A 14 8.34 12.55 8.16
CA ARG A 14 7.78 13.86 8.56
C ARG A 14 8.63 15.05 8.10
N SER A 15 9.91 14.86 7.86
CA SER A 15 10.78 15.93 7.36
C SER A 15 10.63 16.18 5.86
N LEU A 16 9.97 15.29 5.12
CA LEU A 16 9.77 15.39 3.68
C LEU A 16 8.56 16.28 3.36
N SER A 17 8.72 17.12 2.34
CA SER A 17 7.66 17.99 1.83
C SER A 17 7.09 17.45 0.52
N PRO A 18 5.75 17.28 0.39
CA PRO A 18 5.12 16.86 -0.86
C PRO A 18 5.19 17.93 -1.97
N PHE A 19 5.64 19.14 -1.64
CA PHE A 19 5.78 20.23 -2.60
C PHE A 19 7.15 20.27 -3.32
N ILE A 20 8.12 19.53 -2.81
CA ILE A 20 9.45 19.39 -3.42
C ILE A 20 9.48 18.09 -4.20
N ALA A 21 9.70 18.15 -5.52
CA ALA A 21 9.54 17.01 -6.43
C ALA A 21 10.29 15.75 -5.98
N ARG A 22 11.58 15.86 -5.64
CA ARG A 22 12.39 14.72 -5.15
C ARG A 22 11.86 14.15 -3.83
N GLN A 23 11.34 15.00 -2.95
CA GLN A 23 10.80 14.57 -1.67
C GLN A 23 9.41 13.96 -1.83
N ALA A 24 8.60 14.42 -2.78
CA ALA A 24 7.33 13.81 -3.13
C ALA A 24 7.52 12.39 -3.68
N ALA A 25 8.50 12.17 -4.55
CA ALA A 25 8.86 10.83 -5.02
C ALA A 25 9.31 9.92 -3.87
N LEU A 26 10.14 10.42 -2.96
CA LEU A 26 10.56 9.70 -1.76
C LEU A 26 9.39 9.36 -0.82
N LEU A 27 8.39 10.24 -0.68
CA LEU A 27 7.19 9.97 0.12
C LEU A 27 6.35 8.83 -0.46
N LEU A 28 6.18 8.78 -1.78
CA LEU A 28 5.49 7.67 -2.45
C LEU A 28 6.24 6.35 -2.28
N GLU A 29 7.54 6.37 -2.43
CA GLU A 29 8.39 5.18 -2.23
C GLU A 29 8.39 4.75 -0.75
N ALA A 30 8.52 5.68 0.18
CA ALA A 30 8.47 5.40 1.61
C ALA A 30 7.14 4.73 2.03
N ALA A 31 6.02 5.10 1.43
CA ALA A 31 4.74 4.45 1.70
C ALA A 31 4.74 2.96 1.34
N SER A 32 5.57 2.53 0.38
CA SER A 32 5.71 1.12 0.01
C SER A 32 6.32 0.27 1.12
N LEU A 33 7.20 0.84 1.94
CA LEU A 33 7.85 0.17 3.07
C LEU A 33 6.88 -0.15 4.23
N LEU A 34 5.73 0.52 4.27
CA LEU A 34 4.68 0.22 5.26
C LEU A 34 3.79 -0.96 4.84
N ARG A 35 4.02 -1.52 3.66
CA ARG A 35 3.35 -2.75 3.19
C ARG A 35 4.05 -3.96 3.80
N GLY A 36 3.29 -5.01 4.11
CA GLY A 36 3.86 -6.26 4.59
C GLY A 36 3.48 -6.62 6.02
N SER A 37 2.50 -5.95 6.63
CA SER A 37 1.86 -6.47 7.84
C SER A 37 1.17 -7.79 7.50
N SER A 38 1.42 -8.81 8.31
CA SER A 38 0.84 -10.14 8.14
C SER A 38 0.36 -10.68 9.48
N TYR A 39 -0.41 -11.74 9.43
CA TYR A 39 -0.78 -12.49 10.61
C TYR A 39 0.21 -13.63 10.82
N THR A 40 0.52 -13.89 12.07
CA THR A 40 1.33 -15.05 12.50
C THR A 40 0.55 -15.81 13.55
N TRP A 41 0.48 -17.12 13.41
CA TRP A 41 -0.11 -17.99 14.43
C TRP A 41 1.01 -18.61 15.29
N PHE A 42 0.70 -18.97 16.52
CA PHE A 42 1.58 -19.69 17.44
C PHE A 42 0.73 -20.46 18.44
N GLU A 43 1.29 -21.51 19.05
CA GLU A 43 0.66 -22.22 20.16
C GLU A 43 1.26 -21.79 21.50
N ASP A 44 2.45 -22.26 21.82
CA ASP A 44 3.05 -22.06 23.15
C ASP A 44 4.05 -20.90 23.18
N VAL A 45 4.75 -20.67 22.07
CA VAL A 45 5.83 -19.68 21.98
C VAL A 45 5.42 -18.55 21.05
N PRO A 46 5.28 -17.32 21.58
CA PRO A 46 4.98 -16.17 20.74
C PRO A 46 6.12 -15.89 19.76
N PRO A 47 5.85 -15.20 18.62
CA PRO A 47 6.88 -14.82 17.67
C PRO A 47 7.95 -13.92 18.32
N GLU A 48 9.16 -13.90 17.75
CA GLU A 48 10.29 -13.10 18.27
C GLU A 48 9.95 -11.60 18.39
N GLN A 49 9.09 -11.09 17.52
CA GLN A 49 8.64 -9.70 17.51
C GLN A 49 7.11 -9.62 17.68
N PRO A 50 6.58 -9.84 18.89
CA PRO A 50 5.14 -9.86 19.12
C PRO A 50 4.52 -8.46 19.20
N THR A 51 5.34 -7.41 19.18
CA THR A 51 4.90 -6.03 19.44
C THR A 51 4.29 -5.40 18.19
N HIS A 52 3.07 -4.91 18.31
CA HIS A 52 2.43 -4.11 17.28
C HIS A 52 3.07 -2.71 17.22
N SER A 53 3.64 -2.34 16.07
CA SER A 53 4.47 -1.13 15.91
C SER A 53 3.77 0.18 16.32
N ALA A 54 2.46 0.31 16.05
CA ALA A 54 1.73 1.54 16.38
C ALA A 54 1.28 1.61 17.85
N LEU A 55 1.13 0.45 18.52
CA LEU A 55 0.67 0.38 19.91
C LEU A 55 1.82 0.20 20.91
N ALA A 56 3.01 -0.17 20.43
CA ALA A 56 4.18 -0.53 21.23
C ALA A 56 3.85 -1.58 22.30
N SER A 57 2.93 -2.48 22.01
CA SER A 57 2.43 -3.53 22.90
C SER A 57 2.05 -4.78 22.12
N THR A 58 1.94 -5.91 22.79
CA THR A 58 1.33 -7.11 22.21
C THR A 58 -0.12 -6.85 21.88
N TYR A 59 -0.57 -7.30 20.72
CA TYR A 59 -1.92 -7.02 20.25
C TYR A 59 -2.43 -8.15 19.35
N ALA A 60 -3.71 -8.48 19.53
CA ALA A 60 -4.44 -9.34 18.61
C ALA A 60 -5.74 -8.66 18.17
N HIS A 61 -6.13 -8.85 16.93
CA HIS A 61 -7.36 -8.31 16.41
C HIS A 61 -8.57 -9.08 16.92
N THR A 62 -9.54 -8.38 17.51
CA THR A 62 -10.78 -8.97 18.06
C THR A 62 -12.07 -8.19 17.73
N THR A 63 -11.95 -6.98 17.15
CA THR A 63 -13.03 -5.99 17.15
C THR A 63 -13.87 -5.96 15.87
N ALA A 64 -13.53 -6.72 14.84
CA ALA A 64 -14.22 -6.66 13.56
C ALA A 64 -14.41 -8.05 12.90
N PRO A 65 -15.11 -8.99 13.55
CA PRO A 65 -15.24 -10.39 13.09
C PRO A 65 -16.04 -10.55 11.79
N LEU A 66 -16.81 -9.54 11.36
CA LEU A 66 -17.54 -9.56 10.09
C LEU A 66 -16.65 -9.34 8.87
N ARG A 67 -15.56 -8.58 9.03
CA ARG A 67 -14.62 -8.27 7.92
C ARG A 67 -13.24 -8.89 8.09
N ARG A 68 -12.92 -9.38 9.28
CA ARG A 68 -11.65 -10.08 9.58
C ARG A 68 -11.96 -11.40 10.27
N LEU A 69 -11.82 -12.48 9.51
CA LEU A 69 -12.09 -13.81 10.01
C LEU A 69 -11.26 -14.15 11.27
N VAL A 70 -10.01 -13.71 11.32
CA VAL A 70 -9.10 -13.92 12.45
C VAL A 70 -9.69 -13.41 13.78
N ASP A 71 -10.45 -12.31 13.76
CA ASP A 71 -11.05 -11.73 14.98
C ASP A 71 -12.02 -12.68 15.66
N ARG A 72 -12.73 -13.50 14.90
CA ARG A 72 -13.63 -14.52 15.44
C ARG A 72 -12.86 -15.61 16.20
N TYR A 73 -11.78 -16.12 15.61
CA TYR A 73 -10.95 -17.16 16.23
C TYR A 73 -10.23 -16.64 17.48
N VAL A 74 -9.69 -15.42 17.40
CA VAL A 74 -9.05 -14.77 18.56
C VAL A 74 -10.09 -14.52 19.67
N GLY A 75 -11.32 -14.10 19.33
CA GLY A 75 -12.40 -13.91 20.29
C GLY A 75 -12.73 -15.18 21.04
N GLU A 76 -12.89 -16.30 20.35
CA GLU A 76 -13.16 -17.62 20.97
C GLU A 76 -11.99 -18.08 21.88
N ALA A 77 -10.76 -17.88 21.39
CA ALA A 77 -9.57 -18.19 22.21
C ALA A 77 -9.53 -17.34 23.49
N CYS A 78 -9.78 -16.04 23.40
CA CYS A 78 -9.82 -15.14 24.55
C CYS A 78 -10.91 -15.54 25.56
N ILE A 79 -12.10 -15.89 25.10
CA ILE A 79 -13.20 -16.36 25.97
C ILE A 79 -12.80 -17.63 26.69
N ALA A 80 -12.29 -18.63 25.98
CA ALA A 80 -11.88 -19.90 26.57
C ALA A 80 -10.80 -19.69 27.66
N LEU A 81 -9.75 -18.91 27.33
CA LEU A 81 -8.67 -18.62 28.26
C LEU A 81 -9.13 -17.81 29.49
N SER A 82 -10.04 -16.85 29.29
CA SER A 82 -10.61 -16.05 30.40
C SER A 82 -11.44 -16.91 31.38
N ASP A 83 -12.08 -17.95 30.86
CA ASP A 83 -12.84 -18.90 31.66
C ASP A 83 -11.97 -20.03 32.26
N GLY A 84 -10.66 -20.00 32.05
CA GLY A 84 -9.73 -21.05 32.47
C GLY A 84 -9.95 -22.39 31.75
N ARG A 85 -10.56 -22.36 30.56
CA ARG A 85 -10.80 -23.52 29.70
C ARG A 85 -9.73 -23.62 28.61
N GLU A 86 -9.54 -24.83 28.12
CA GLU A 86 -8.72 -25.03 26.90
C GLU A 86 -9.37 -24.34 25.69
N VAL A 87 -8.55 -23.81 24.79
CA VAL A 87 -9.02 -23.29 23.52
C VAL A 87 -9.67 -24.42 22.71
N PRO A 88 -10.89 -24.22 22.19
CA PRO A 88 -11.60 -25.25 21.44
C PRO A 88 -10.79 -25.83 20.29
N GLU A 89 -10.86 -27.14 20.08
CA GLU A 89 -10.10 -27.87 19.07
C GLU A 89 -10.32 -27.29 17.65
N TRP A 90 -11.56 -26.93 17.31
CA TRP A 90 -11.85 -26.33 16.01
C TRP A 90 -11.14 -24.99 15.78
N VAL A 91 -10.86 -24.22 16.84
CA VAL A 91 -10.05 -22.99 16.78
C VAL A 91 -8.60 -23.35 16.53
N ARG A 92 -8.05 -24.25 17.33
CA ARG A 92 -6.64 -24.66 17.24
C ARG A 92 -6.31 -25.26 15.87
N ALA A 93 -7.16 -26.12 15.37
CA ALA A 93 -6.98 -26.77 14.07
C ALA A 93 -6.93 -25.77 12.88
N GLU A 94 -7.64 -24.65 12.98
CA GLU A 94 -7.71 -23.68 11.90
C GLU A 94 -6.65 -22.55 12.01
N LEU A 95 -6.07 -22.29 13.18
CA LEU A 95 -5.07 -21.23 13.35
C LEU A 95 -3.96 -21.23 12.29
N PRO A 96 -3.38 -22.38 11.88
CA PRO A 96 -2.32 -22.42 10.86
C PRO A 96 -2.76 -21.89 9.50
N THR A 97 -4.04 -21.99 9.16
CA THR A 97 -4.58 -21.61 7.85
C THR A 97 -4.93 -20.11 7.77
N LEU A 98 -5.23 -19.49 8.92
CA LEU A 98 -5.71 -18.11 8.97
C LEU A 98 -4.78 -17.07 8.32
N PRO A 99 -3.45 -17.12 8.48
CA PRO A 99 -2.56 -16.15 7.84
C PRO A 99 -2.73 -16.10 6.32
N GLU A 100 -2.82 -17.27 5.68
CA GLU A 100 -3.03 -17.36 4.23
C GLU A 100 -4.42 -16.87 3.80
N VAL A 101 -5.45 -17.27 4.53
CA VAL A 101 -6.84 -16.84 4.27
C VAL A 101 -6.96 -15.33 4.38
N MET A 102 -6.38 -14.73 5.43
CA MET A 102 -6.39 -13.28 5.64
C MET A 102 -5.58 -12.55 4.57
N ALA A 103 -4.43 -13.07 4.16
CA ALA A 103 -3.62 -12.49 3.10
C ALA A 103 -4.37 -12.48 1.76
N LYS A 104 -4.99 -13.58 1.38
CA LYS A 104 -5.81 -13.69 0.15
C LYS A 104 -7.00 -12.73 0.17
N SER A 105 -7.71 -12.69 1.30
CA SER A 105 -8.87 -11.80 1.48
C SER A 105 -8.46 -10.33 1.41
N GLY A 106 -7.38 -9.95 2.10
CA GLY A 106 -6.82 -8.60 2.08
C GLY A 106 -6.36 -8.17 0.68
N ALA A 107 -5.66 -9.04 -0.04
CA ALA A 107 -5.23 -8.78 -1.41
C ALA A 107 -6.43 -8.55 -2.35
N ARG A 108 -7.49 -9.35 -2.21
CA ARG A 108 -8.72 -9.18 -2.98
C ARG A 108 -9.41 -7.84 -2.69
N ALA A 109 -9.54 -7.47 -1.41
CA ALA A 109 -10.10 -6.18 -1.01
C ALA A 109 -9.29 -5.01 -1.59
N GLY A 110 -7.95 -5.04 -1.45
CA GLY A 110 -7.07 -4.01 -2.01
C GLY A 110 -7.16 -3.90 -3.54
N GLN A 111 -7.34 -5.02 -4.25
CA GLN A 111 -7.56 -4.99 -5.71
C GLN A 111 -8.89 -4.30 -6.08
N TYR A 112 -9.94 -4.52 -5.31
CA TYR A 112 -11.22 -3.83 -5.51
C TYR A 112 -11.09 -2.33 -5.28
N GLU A 113 -10.49 -1.93 -4.17
CA GLU A 113 -10.26 -0.51 -3.84
C GLU A 113 -9.43 0.18 -4.92
N ALA A 114 -8.28 -0.40 -5.30
CA ALA A 114 -7.45 0.13 -6.37
C ALA A 114 -8.21 0.21 -7.71
N GLY A 115 -9.04 -0.80 -8.01
CA GLY A 115 -9.84 -0.81 -9.22
C GLY A 115 -10.87 0.32 -9.28
N ILE A 116 -11.52 0.63 -8.15
CA ILE A 116 -12.48 1.75 -8.05
C ILE A 116 -11.76 3.09 -8.23
N VAL A 117 -10.62 3.27 -7.54
CA VAL A 117 -9.82 4.49 -7.68
C VAL A 117 -9.41 4.69 -9.14
N SER A 118 -8.89 3.64 -9.80
CA SER A 118 -8.46 3.74 -11.20
C SER A 118 -9.59 4.06 -12.18
N ILE A 119 -10.83 3.60 -11.92
CA ILE A 119 -12.00 3.98 -12.72
C ILE A 119 -12.28 5.47 -12.55
N ILE A 120 -12.27 5.98 -11.33
CA ILE A 120 -12.53 7.40 -11.04
C ILE A 120 -11.44 8.28 -11.65
N GLU A 121 -10.17 7.90 -11.50
CA GLU A 121 -9.03 8.60 -12.10
C GLU A 121 -9.17 8.69 -13.63
N ALA A 122 -9.49 7.57 -14.28
CA ALA A 122 -9.72 7.53 -15.72
C ALA A 122 -10.91 8.41 -16.13
N ALA A 123 -12.04 8.32 -15.43
CA ALA A 123 -13.23 9.12 -15.74
C ALA A 123 -13.00 10.63 -15.58
N LEU A 124 -12.21 11.04 -14.56
CA LEU A 124 -11.85 12.45 -14.38
C LEU A 124 -10.92 12.97 -15.48
N LEU A 125 -10.09 12.11 -16.03
CA LEU A 125 -9.10 12.47 -17.04
C LEU A 125 -9.62 12.27 -18.48
N GLU A 126 -10.64 11.47 -18.71
CA GLU A 126 -11.18 11.19 -20.06
C GLU A 126 -11.47 12.48 -20.87
N PRO A 127 -12.14 13.53 -20.32
CA PRO A 127 -12.40 14.76 -21.06
C PRO A 127 -11.16 15.63 -21.27
N ARG A 128 -10.02 15.24 -20.72
CA ARG A 128 -8.76 16.00 -20.72
C ARG A 128 -7.67 15.37 -21.58
N VAL A 129 -8.01 14.37 -22.41
CA VAL A 129 -7.05 13.77 -23.35
C VAL A 129 -6.50 14.86 -24.28
N GLY A 130 -5.17 14.90 -24.40
CA GLY A 130 -4.43 15.94 -25.11
C GLY A 130 -3.91 17.08 -24.24
N ASP A 131 -4.44 17.26 -23.02
CA ASP A 131 -3.93 18.27 -22.07
C ASP A 131 -2.50 17.94 -21.64
N VAL A 132 -1.76 19.01 -21.30
CA VAL A 132 -0.40 18.91 -20.76
C VAL A 132 -0.40 19.27 -19.28
N PHE A 133 0.15 18.36 -18.48
CA PHE A 133 0.21 18.48 -17.03
C PHE A 133 1.65 18.68 -16.53
N ASP A 134 1.79 19.38 -15.41
CA ASP A 134 3.00 19.33 -14.62
C ASP A 134 3.05 18.00 -13.85
N ALA A 135 4.08 17.22 -14.10
CA ALA A 135 4.24 15.92 -13.51
C ALA A 135 5.60 15.75 -12.83
N ILE A 136 5.65 14.86 -11.85
CA ILE A 136 6.89 14.44 -11.16
C ILE A 136 7.17 13.00 -11.54
N VAL A 137 8.38 12.70 -11.96
CA VAL A 137 8.84 11.32 -12.21
C VAL A 137 9.08 10.65 -10.87
N VAL A 138 8.32 9.60 -10.54
CA VAL A 138 8.37 8.93 -9.24
C VAL A 138 9.04 7.55 -9.30
N GLU A 139 9.07 6.91 -10.48
CA GLU A 139 9.68 5.61 -10.69
C GLU A 139 10.14 5.47 -12.14
N LEU A 140 11.31 4.87 -12.37
CA LEU A 140 11.81 4.53 -13.71
C LEU A 140 11.60 3.06 -14.04
N HIS A 141 11.24 2.75 -15.28
CA HIS A 141 11.01 1.38 -15.73
C HIS A 141 12.12 0.89 -16.67
N GLU A 142 13.22 0.40 -16.11
CA GLU A 142 14.42 -0.02 -16.86
C GLU A 142 14.12 -1.06 -17.98
N ARG A 143 13.23 -2.02 -17.71
CA ARG A 143 12.96 -3.12 -18.67
C ARG A 143 11.97 -2.77 -19.78
N ARG A 144 11.09 -1.78 -19.55
CA ARG A 144 9.96 -1.46 -20.45
C ARG A 144 10.04 -0.06 -21.04
N GLY A 145 11.07 0.69 -20.64
CA GLY A 145 11.21 2.10 -20.96
C GLY A 145 10.14 2.99 -20.30
N GLY A 146 10.39 4.29 -20.27
CA GLY A 146 9.50 5.27 -19.67
C GLY A 146 9.54 5.25 -18.14
N ALA A 147 8.53 5.85 -17.52
CA ALA A 147 8.45 6.05 -16.08
C ALA A 147 7.01 5.96 -15.56
N THR A 148 6.85 5.91 -14.24
CA THR A 148 5.63 6.30 -13.54
C THR A 148 5.76 7.78 -13.16
N VAL A 149 4.72 8.56 -13.44
CA VAL A 149 4.66 9.99 -13.10
C VAL A 149 3.46 10.26 -12.19
N ALA A 150 3.61 11.25 -11.32
CA ALA A 150 2.54 11.75 -10.48
C ALA A 150 2.15 13.16 -10.94
N ILE A 151 0.88 13.36 -11.26
CA ILE A 151 0.27 14.67 -11.44
C ILE A 151 -0.48 15.07 -10.18
N ARG A 152 -0.75 16.36 -9.99
CA ARG A 152 -1.29 16.86 -8.73
C ARG A 152 -2.80 17.12 -8.79
N GLU A 153 -3.28 17.63 -9.90
CA GLU A 153 -4.69 18.01 -10.06
C GLU A 153 -5.26 17.51 -11.39
N PRO A 154 -6.00 16.40 -11.35
CA PRO A 154 -6.29 15.54 -10.21
C PRO A 154 -5.04 14.80 -9.72
N SER A 155 -5.04 14.33 -8.44
CA SER A 155 -3.93 13.53 -7.90
C SER A 155 -3.97 12.13 -8.51
N VAL A 156 -3.16 11.90 -9.54
CA VAL A 156 -3.11 10.62 -10.29
C VAL A 156 -1.66 10.20 -10.48
N VAL A 157 -1.41 8.91 -10.33
CA VAL A 157 -0.12 8.28 -10.59
C VAL A 157 -0.31 7.30 -11.75
N ALA A 158 0.37 7.56 -12.88
CA ALA A 158 0.20 6.75 -14.07
C ALA A 158 1.50 6.61 -14.89
N ARG A 159 1.50 5.72 -15.86
CA ARG A 159 2.64 5.51 -16.75
C ARG A 159 2.81 6.68 -17.72
N CYS A 160 4.08 7.05 -17.92
CA CYS A 160 4.50 8.03 -18.91
C CYS A 160 5.53 7.39 -19.85
N ARG A 161 5.32 7.55 -21.15
CA ARG A 161 6.31 7.25 -22.17
C ARG A 161 7.24 8.44 -22.32
N GLY A 162 8.51 8.19 -22.56
CA GLY A 162 9.52 9.22 -22.81
C GLY A 162 10.90 8.66 -22.59
N ASP A 163 11.90 9.36 -23.09
CA ASP A 163 13.29 9.04 -22.97
C ASP A 163 13.96 9.96 -21.95
N ASP A 164 15.00 9.48 -21.29
CA ASP A 164 15.83 10.24 -20.33
C ASP A 164 15.02 10.98 -19.23
N LEU A 165 13.95 10.36 -18.74
CA LEU A 165 13.08 10.92 -17.71
C LEU A 165 13.84 11.04 -16.37
N PRO A 166 13.93 12.25 -15.77
CA PRO A 166 14.72 12.45 -14.55
C PRO A 166 13.98 11.99 -13.30
N LEU A 167 14.44 10.92 -12.65
CA LEU A 167 13.84 10.44 -11.40
C LEU A 167 13.81 11.56 -10.33
N GLY A 168 12.64 11.80 -9.75
CA GLY A 168 12.41 12.90 -8.80
C GLY A 168 12.41 14.28 -9.45
N GLY A 169 12.46 14.37 -10.77
CA GLY A 169 12.41 15.60 -11.54
C GLY A 169 10.97 15.96 -11.96
N ARG A 170 10.80 17.23 -12.34
CA ARG A 170 9.56 17.73 -12.95
C ARG A 170 9.65 17.65 -14.46
N ILE A 171 8.57 17.23 -15.08
CA ILE A 171 8.42 17.20 -16.54
C ILE A 171 7.07 17.76 -16.93
N LYS A 172 6.90 18.08 -18.21
CA LYS A 172 5.60 18.25 -18.84
C LYS A 172 5.19 16.91 -19.42
N ALA A 173 3.99 16.46 -19.07
CA ALA A 173 3.44 15.19 -19.53
C ALA A 173 2.09 15.45 -20.21
N ARG A 174 1.96 15.03 -21.47
CA ARG A 174 0.71 15.08 -22.21
C ARG A 174 -0.10 13.84 -21.89
N LEU A 175 -1.38 13.99 -21.63
CA LEU A 175 -2.31 12.88 -21.50
C LEU A 175 -2.58 12.27 -22.89
N ASP A 176 -2.03 11.09 -23.13
CA ASP A 176 -2.05 10.43 -24.43
C ASP A 176 -3.28 9.51 -24.59
N GLU A 177 -3.55 8.69 -23.60
CA GLU A 177 -4.61 7.68 -23.66
C GLU A 177 -5.34 7.53 -22.34
N VAL A 178 -6.68 7.50 -22.41
CA VAL A 178 -7.55 7.14 -21.28
C VAL A 178 -8.58 6.13 -21.74
N ASP A 179 -8.79 5.08 -20.97
CA ASP A 179 -9.85 4.08 -21.17
C ASP A 179 -10.44 3.71 -19.79
N VAL A 180 -11.64 4.20 -19.53
CA VAL A 180 -12.34 3.99 -18.25
C VAL A 180 -12.66 2.51 -18.02
N MET A 181 -13.07 1.80 -19.07
CA MET A 181 -13.43 0.37 -18.96
C MET A 181 -12.20 -0.50 -18.68
N ARG A 182 -11.06 -0.16 -19.26
CA ARG A 182 -9.78 -0.84 -19.04
C ARG A 182 -9.01 -0.27 -17.84
N ARG A 183 -9.51 0.79 -17.21
CA ARG A 183 -8.87 1.49 -16.08
C ARG A 183 -7.47 1.96 -16.45
N LEU A 184 -7.34 2.52 -17.66
CA LEU A 184 -6.07 2.89 -18.23
C LEU A 184 -5.96 4.42 -18.28
N VAL A 185 -4.85 4.93 -17.76
CA VAL A 185 -4.38 6.30 -17.96
C VAL A 185 -2.93 6.22 -18.39
N ARG A 186 -2.58 6.93 -19.45
CA ARG A 186 -1.22 6.97 -19.99
C ARG A 186 -0.83 8.37 -20.40
N PHE A 187 0.37 8.73 -20.04
CA PHE A 187 1.00 9.98 -20.44
C PHE A 187 2.14 9.73 -21.41
N GLU A 188 2.51 10.77 -22.14
CA GLU A 188 3.71 10.90 -22.96
C GLU A 188 4.46 12.17 -22.55
N GLN A 189 5.78 12.14 -22.58
CA GLN A 189 6.59 13.34 -22.36
C GLN A 189 6.28 14.38 -23.44
N ALA A 190 5.96 15.62 -23.05
CA ALA A 190 5.57 16.68 -23.95
C ALA A 190 6.79 17.52 -24.39
#